data_368e877ab8d4512fbba837ba447f2976
#
_entry.id   368e877ab8d4512fbba837ba447f2976
#
_cell.length_a   1.000
_cell.length_b   1.000
_cell.length_c   1.000
_cell.angle_alpha   90.00
_cell.angle_beta   90.00
_cell.angle_gamma   90.00
#
_symmetry.space_group_name_H-M   'P 1'
#
loop_
_entity.id
_entity.type
_entity.pdbx_description
1 polymer ?
#
loop_
_entity_poly.entity_id
_entity_poly.type
_entity_poly.pdbx_seq_one_letter_code
_entity_poly.pdbx_strand_id
1 'polypeptide(L)'
;MEHKMNYKKILRGGLIVAFWLVIWTLAARIIDNKLLFVSPLETLKKLVVSVCDGNFWKTVLGSTARIGAGFLFGLIIGLALAVASAKLKLIEELLSPVMKLCAAVPVASFVVILLIWWGSRFLAVSICFLVVLPIVYTNTLEGIKSFDKELLEMATVFRMPLKNRLFYIYLPSLRPFLYSALKVSLGLSWKSGVAAEVIGIPDYSIGEKLYLSKVYLDTAGVFAWTVVVILLSVIFEKIILCLAQRALQWQPICKKPASTKQPKTEGIQLANVNKSYGDNNVLTDLTRTIASGETVILREPSGSGKTTLLRLLAGLEKPDQGTITCGRVGYLFQEDRLIAHISAVKNVALVTGDEAKAREALKQVLDAEDIDKPCEQLSGGMKRRAALVRAVESDCDVLLLDEPFNGLDDESREKVEKYMKERQNGRSMVIASHI
;
A
#
# COMPACT_ATOMS: atom_id res chain seq x y z
N MET A 1 31.90 -0.93 10.97
CA MET A 1 31.96 -1.03 9.49
C MET A 1 31.01 -0.04 8.79
N GLU A 2 29.84 0.25 9.33
CA GLU A 2 28.87 1.22 8.77
C GLU A 2 29.39 2.67 8.67
N HIS A 3 30.18 3.14 9.63
CA HIS A 3 30.70 4.51 9.63
C HIS A 3 31.70 4.79 8.47
N LYS A 4 32.51 3.80 8.09
CA LYS A 4 33.44 3.90 6.93
C LYS A 4 32.72 3.86 5.58
N MET A 5 31.59 3.15 5.50
CA MET A 5 30.78 3.05 4.28
C MET A 5 30.02 4.35 3.99
N ASN A 6 29.62 5.09 5.03
CA ASN A 6 28.94 6.38 4.93
C ASN A 6 29.89 7.49 4.42
N TYR A 7 31.14 7.51 4.90
CA TYR A 7 32.15 8.48 4.48
C TYR A 7 32.51 8.35 2.98
N LYS A 8 32.70 7.11 2.48
CA LYS A 8 32.97 6.87 1.06
C LYS A 8 31.80 7.31 0.15
N LYS A 9 30.56 7.14 0.59
CA LYS A 9 29.38 7.62 -0.14
C LYS A 9 29.32 9.15 -0.20
N ILE A 10 29.62 9.84 0.91
CA ILE A 10 29.64 11.31 0.98
C ILE A 10 30.77 11.87 0.11
N LEU A 11 31.96 11.29 0.19
CA LEU A 11 33.11 11.70 -0.63
C LEU A 11 32.81 11.53 -2.13
N ARG A 12 32.26 10.37 -2.52
CA ARG A 12 31.87 10.12 -3.91
C ARG A 12 30.81 11.10 -4.39
N GLY A 13 29.80 11.42 -3.55
CA GLY A 13 28.79 12.44 -3.87
C GLY A 13 29.41 13.82 -4.08
N GLY A 14 30.34 14.23 -3.20
CA GLY A 14 31.09 15.50 -3.32
C GLY A 14 31.91 15.58 -4.61
N LEU A 15 32.60 14.49 -4.97
CA LEU A 15 33.39 14.42 -6.22
C LEU A 15 32.49 14.54 -7.47
N ILE A 16 31.31 13.92 -7.47
CA ILE A 16 30.35 14.03 -8.59
C ILE A 16 29.87 15.49 -8.74
N VAL A 17 29.52 16.14 -7.63
CA VAL A 17 29.09 17.56 -7.65
C VAL A 17 30.22 18.45 -8.14
N ALA A 18 31.45 18.25 -7.63
CA ALA A 18 32.62 19.00 -8.07
C ALA A 18 32.88 18.81 -9.56
N PHE A 19 32.79 17.62 -10.10
CA PHE A 19 32.93 17.31 -11.52
C PHE A 19 31.94 18.12 -12.38
N TRP A 20 30.66 18.15 -12.01
CA TRP A 20 29.66 18.90 -12.75
C TRP A 20 29.84 20.43 -12.63
N LEU A 21 30.30 20.93 -11.48
CA LEU A 21 30.62 22.35 -11.30
C LEU A 21 31.83 22.76 -12.17
N VAL A 22 32.81 21.90 -12.34
CA VAL A 22 33.93 22.12 -13.24
C VAL A 22 33.45 22.19 -14.69
N ILE A 23 32.63 21.23 -15.13
CA ILE A 23 32.05 21.23 -16.49
C ILE A 23 31.26 22.51 -16.71
N TRP A 24 30.40 22.92 -15.78
CA TRP A 24 29.62 24.16 -15.87
C TRP A 24 30.53 25.38 -15.98
N THR A 25 31.60 25.45 -15.18
CA THR A 25 32.58 26.56 -15.21
C THR A 25 33.34 26.61 -16.54
N LEU A 26 33.74 25.46 -17.09
CA LEU A 26 34.39 25.38 -18.40
C LEU A 26 33.45 25.82 -19.53
N ALA A 27 32.20 25.36 -19.50
CA ALA A 27 31.19 25.79 -20.47
C ALA A 27 30.98 27.33 -20.43
N ALA A 28 30.91 27.92 -19.23
CA ALA A 28 30.78 29.34 -19.06
C ALA A 28 32.01 30.14 -19.62
N ARG A 29 33.22 29.59 -19.50
CA ARG A 29 34.43 30.17 -20.07
C ARG A 29 34.48 30.04 -21.59
N ILE A 30 34.03 28.90 -22.16
CA ILE A 30 34.04 28.66 -23.61
C ILE A 30 33.05 29.58 -24.31
N ILE A 31 31.85 29.75 -23.74
CA ILE A 31 30.82 30.61 -24.30
C ILE A 31 31.19 32.11 -24.20
N ASP A 32 31.93 32.50 -23.16
CA ASP A 32 32.44 33.83 -22.85
C ASP A 32 31.42 34.98 -23.09
N ASN A 33 30.15 34.68 -22.90
CA ASN A 33 29.07 35.63 -23.04
C ASN A 33 28.10 35.55 -21.85
N LYS A 34 28.20 36.52 -20.94
CA LYS A 34 27.40 36.55 -19.70
C LYS A 34 25.89 36.69 -19.92
N LEU A 35 25.46 37.17 -21.09
CA LEU A 35 24.05 37.24 -21.44
C LEU A 35 23.48 35.89 -21.83
N LEU A 36 24.34 34.96 -22.31
CA LEU A 36 23.92 33.62 -22.72
C LEU A 36 24.13 32.59 -21.62
N PHE A 37 25.27 32.64 -20.93
CA PHE A 37 25.62 31.62 -19.95
C PHE A 37 26.50 32.18 -18.82
N VAL A 38 26.10 31.89 -17.57
CA VAL A 38 26.75 32.47 -16.36
C VAL A 38 27.46 31.37 -15.58
N SER A 39 28.60 31.72 -14.98
CA SER A 39 29.37 30.79 -14.15
C SER A 39 28.68 30.47 -12.84
N PRO A 40 29.01 29.27 -12.24
CA PRO A 40 28.46 28.89 -10.92
C PRO A 40 28.73 29.92 -9.83
N LEU A 41 29.91 30.59 -9.88
CA LEU A 41 30.29 31.59 -8.89
C LEU A 41 29.43 32.84 -8.98
N GLU A 42 29.14 33.34 -10.20
CA GLU A 42 28.27 34.50 -10.41
C GLU A 42 26.82 34.19 -10.02
N THR A 43 26.34 32.98 -10.37
CA THR A 43 25.04 32.43 -9.92
C THR A 43 24.93 32.43 -8.39
N LEU A 44 25.97 31.93 -7.70
CA LEU A 44 26.01 31.88 -6.23
C LEU A 44 26.01 33.28 -5.61
N LYS A 45 26.83 34.22 -6.15
CA LYS A 45 26.83 35.61 -5.69
C LYS A 45 25.45 36.26 -5.83
N LYS A 46 24.78 36.06 -6.97
CA LYS A 46 23.42 36.56 -7.20
C LYS A 46 22.40 35.93 -6.23
N LEU A 47 22.52 34.64 -5.99
CA LEU A 47 21.68 33.91 -5.03
C LEU A 47 21.84 34.47 -3.61
N VAL A 48 23.07 34.69 -3.14
CA VAL A 48 23.33 35.26 -1.81
C VAL A 48 22.71 36.64 -1.67
N VAL A 49 22.88 37.50 -2.66
CA VAL A 49 22.27 38.86 -2.68
C VAL A 49 20.74 38.70 -2.65
N SER A 50 20.17 37.79 -3.42
CA SER A 50 18.73 37.63 -3.48
C SER A 50 18.16 37.11 -2.14
N VAL A 51 18.83 36.21 -1.44
CA VAL A 51 18.41 35.66 -0.14
C VAL A 51 18.35 36.73 0.95
N CYS A 52 19.21 37.76 0.85
CA CYS A 52 19.22 38.89 1.78
C CYS A 52 18.08 39.91 1.52
N ASP A 53 17.39 39.80 0.38
CA ASP A 53 16.22 40.64 0.10
C ASP A 53 15.00 40.15 0.90
N GLY A 54 14.33 41.06 1.62
CA GLY A 54 13.14 40.76 2.40
C GLY A 54 11.98 40.16 1.59
N ASN A 55 11.91 40.45 0.29
CA ASN A 55 10.90 39.89 -0.60
C ASN A 55 11.20 38.47 -1.09
N PHE A 56 12.45 38.01 -0.96
CA PHE A 56 12.85 36.64 -1.36
C PHE A 56 12.00 35.58 -0.68
N TRP A 57 11.91 35.62 0.65
CA TRP A 57 11.17 34.65 1.42
C TRP A 57 9.66 34.69 1.21
N LYS A 58 9.09 35.90 0.94
CA LYS A 58 7.68 36.03 0.55
C LYS A 58 7.42 35.36 -0.79
N THR A 59 8.32 35.51 -1.74
CA THR A 59 8.27 34.88 -3.07
C THR A 59 8.36 33.36 -2.96
N VAL A 60 9.33 32.84 -2.20
CA VAL A 60 9.51 31.40 -1.96
C VAL A 60 8.28 30.79 -1.29
N LEU A 61 7.77 31.41 -0.23
CA LEU A 61 6.58 30.94 0.49
C LEU A 61 5.33 31.01 -0.40
N GLY A 62 5.18 32.07 -1.19
CA GLY A 62 4.05 32.25 -2.10
C GLY A 62 3.95 31.12 -3.14
N SER A 63 5.07 30.82 -3.83
CA SER A 63 5.12 29.71 -4.79
C SER A 63 4.94 28.35 -4.10
N THR A 64 5.63 28.12 -2.98
CA THR A 64 5.50 26.85 -2.24
C THR A 64 4.07 26.63 -1.77
N ALA A 65 3.38 27.65 -1.30
CA ALA A 65 1.99 27.56 -0.87
C ALA A 65 1.05 27.23 -2.04
N ARG A 66 1.20 27.91 -3.20
CA ARG A 66 0.36 27.64 -4.38
C ARG A 66 0.58 26.26 -4.95
N ILE A 67 1.84 25.86 -5.17
CA ILE A 67 2.20 24.54 -5.69
C ILE A 67 1.80 23.45 -4.71
N GLY A 68 2.08 23.64 -3.41
CA GLY A 68 1.70 22.73 -2.36
C GLY A 68 0.19 22.56 -2.22
N ALA A 69 -0.59 23.63 -2.32
CA ALA A 69 -2.06 23.57 -2.31
C ALA A 69 -2.59 22.75 -3.49
N GLY A 70 -2.13 23.04 -4.73
CA GLY A 70 -2.53 22.29 -5.91
C GLY A 70 -2.17 20.79 -5.81
N PHE A 71 -0.97 20.49 -5.31
CA PHE A 71 -0.55 19.13 -5.05
C PHE A 71 -1.46 18.44 -4.02
N LEU A 72 -1.74 19.07 -2.88
CA LEU A 72 -2.59 18.48 -1.83
C LEU A 72 -4.03 18.26 -2.30
N PHE A 73 -4.62 19.21 -3.03
CA PHE A 73 -5.95 19.04 -3.63
C PHE A 73 -5.97 17.86 -4.61
N GLY A 74 -4.97 17.77 -5.51
CA GLY A 74 -4.83 16.65 -6.43
C GLY A 74 -4.66 15.31 -5.73
N LEU A 75 -3.87 15.28 -4.66
CA LEU A 75 -3.65 14.09 -3.83
C LEU A 75 -4.96 13.64 -3.15
N ILE A 76 -5.62 14.53 -2.42
CA ILE A 76 -6.83 14.18 -1.64
C ILE A 76 -7.97 13.75 -2.56
N ILE A 77 -8.23 14.52 -3.62
CA ILE A 77 -9.31 14.22 -4.55
C ILE A 77 -8.98 12.96 -5.37
N GLY A 78 -7.73 12.81 -5.82
CA GLY A 78 -7.28 11.61 -6.54
C GLY A 78 -7.44 10.33 -5.72
N LEU A 79 -7.06 10.35 -4.43
CA LEU A 79 -7.27 9.23 -3.51
C LEU A 79 -8.76 8.94 -3.31
N ALA A 80 -9.59 9.96 -3.09
CA ALA A 80 -11.02 9.79 -2.86
C ALA A 80 -11.73 9.19 -4.10
N LEU A 81 -11.41 9.71 -5.30
CA LEU A 81 -11.96 9.21 -6.55
C LEU A 81 -11.50 7.79 -6.86
N ALA A 82 -10.24 7.44 -6.58
CA ALA A 82 -9.74 6.07 -6.76
C ALA A 82 -10.48 5.07 -5.86
N VAL A 83 -10.71 5.42 -4.59
CA VAL A 83 -11.49 4.58 -3.65
C VAL A 83 -12.96 4.47 -4.09
N ALA A 84 -13.56 5.55 -4.59
CA ALA A 84 -14.93 5.53 -5.11
C ALA A 84 -15.04 4.64 -6.36
N SER A 85 -14.10 4.76 -7.30
CA SER A 85 -14.03 3.93 -8.51
C SER A 85 -13.82 2.45 -8.20
N ALA A 86 -12.99 2.14 -7.20
CA ALA A 86 -12.78 0.76 -6.77
C ALA A 86 -14.04 0.09 -6.20
N LYS A 87 -14.96 0.89 -5.60
CA LYS A 87 -16.23 0.40 -5.06
C LYS A 87 -17.34 0.33 -6.11
N LEU A 88 -17.38 1.27 -7.03
CA LEU A 88 -18.45 1.45 -8.00
C LEU A 88 -17.89 1.50 -9.42
N LYS A 89 -18.07 0.39 -10.15
CA LYS A 89 -17.57 0.23 -11.53
C LYS A 89 -18.04 1.34 -12.46
N LEU A 90 -19.27 1.84 -12.27
CA LEU A 90 -19.81 2.95 -13.03
C LEU A 90 -18.95 4.22 -12.88
N ILE A 91 -18.48 4.52 -11.67
CA ILE A 91 -17.61 5.69 -11.43
C ILE A 91 -16.27 5.51 -12.15
N GLU A 92 -15.72 4.30 -12.14
CA GLU A 92 -14.49 4.02 -12.89
C GLU A 92 -14.68 4.23 -14.40
N GLU A 93 -15.76 3.70 -14.96
CA GLU A 93 -16.08 3.83 -16.40
C GLU A 93 -16.28 5.29 -16.80
N LEU A 94 -16.90 6.11 -15.96
CA LEU A 94 -17.10 7.55 -16.20
C LEU A 94 -15.80 8.36 -16.05
N LEU A 95 -14.98 8.06 -15.05
CA LEU A 95 -13.77 8.84 -14.76
C LEU A 95 -12.57 8.44 -15.63
N SER A 96 -12.48 7.19 -16.07
CA SER A 96 -11.34 6.70 -16.86
C SER A 96 -11.04 7.57 -18.09
N PRO A 97 -12.01 7.95 -18.96
CA PRO A 97 -11.73 8.80 -20.09
C PRO A 97 -11.27 10.23 -19.67
N VAL A 98 -11.84 10.77 -18.59
CA VAL A 98 -11.47 12.10 -18.07
C VAL A 98 -10.02 12.09 -17.58
N MET A 99 -9.62 11.08 -16.81
CA MET A 99 -8.25 10.95 -16.30
C MET A 99 -7.24 10.76 -17.44
N LYS A 100 -7.59 9.97 -18.47
CA LYS A 100 -6.76 9.82 -19.67
C LYS A 100 -6.61 11.13 -20.43
N LEU A 101 -7.70 11.89 -20.57
CA LEU A 101 -7.68 13.22 -21.19
C LEU A 101 -6.77 14.19 -20.44
N CYS A 102 -6.94 14.29 -19.11
CA CYS A 102 -6.09 15.14 -18.26
C CYS A 102 -4.60 14.78 -18.34
N ALA A 103 -4.28 13.48 -18.47
CA ALA A 103 -2.89 13.02 -18.60
C ALA A 103 -2.31 13.26 -20.00
N ALA A 104 -3.13 13.22 -21.05
CA ALA A 104 -2.69 13.33 -22.46
C ALA A 104 -2.56 14.76 -22.95
N VAL A 105 -3.39 15.69 -22.45
CA VAL A 105 -3.41 17.08 -22.93
C VAL A 105 -2.16 17.83 -22.47
N PRO A 106 -1.45 18.52 -23.38
CA PRO A 106 -0.31 19.34 -23.00
C PRO A 106 -0.67 20.42 -21.97
N VAL A 107 0.15 20.54 -20.94
CA VAL A 107 -0.06 21.51 -19.85
C VAL A 107 -0.25 22.94 -20.40
N ALA A 108 0.49 23.30 -21.45
CA ALA A 108 0.41 24.62 -22.08
C ALA A 108 -1.01 24.97 -22.60
N SER A 109 -1.76 23.98 -23.09
CA SER A 109 -3.14 24.19 -23.56
C SER A 109 -4.09 24.53 -22.41
N PHE A 110 -3.94 23.86 -21.26
CA PHE A 110 -4.72 24.13 -20.07
C PHE A 110 -4.37 25.51 -19.46
N VAL A 111 -3.09 25.90 -19.49
CA VAL A 111 -2.63 27.17 -18.92
C VAL A 111 -3.41 28.34 -19.50
N VAL A 112 -3.57 28.38 -20.84
CA VAL A 112 -4.28 29.52 -21.51
C VAL A 112 -5.75 29.58 -21.09
N ILE A 113 -6.43 28.43 -21.07
CA ILE A 113 -7.86 28.34 -20.70
C ILE A 113 -8.06 28.74 -19.23
N LEU A 114 -7.24 28.20 -18.33
CA LEU A 114 -7.35 28.44 -16.90
C LEU A 114 -6.97 29.90 -16.53
N LEU A 115 -6.03 30.49 -17.28
CA LEU A 115 -5.67 31.88 -17.10
C LEU A 115 -6.85 32.84 -17.41
N ILE A 116 -7.61 32.50 -18.47
CA ILE A 116 -8.82 33.26 -18.84
C ILE A 116 -9.92 33.10 -17.80
N TRP A 117 -10.13 31.88 -17.26
CA TRP A 117 -11.24 31.59 -16.35
C TRP A 117 -10.98 32.03 -14.90
N TRP A 118 -9.76 31.80 -14.39
CA TRP A 118 -9.46 31.94 -12.95
C TRP A 118 -8.36 32.96 -12.65
N GLY A 119 -7.78 33.56 -13.69
CA GLY A 119 -6.72 34.56 -13.56
C GLY A 119 -5.39 33.96 -13.09
N SER A 120 -4.39 34.85 -12.98
CA SER A 120 -3.01 34.47 -12.70
C SER A 120 -2.81 33.86 -11.29
N ARG A 121 -3.60 34.31 -10.31
CA ARG A 121 -3.44 33.96 -8.89
C ARG A 121 -3.63 32.44 -8.63
N PHE A 122 -4.63 31.83 -9.27
CA PHE A 122 -4.99 30.44 -9.08
C PHE A 122 -4.42 29.49 -10.14
N LEU A 123 -3.75 30.02 -11.15
CA LEU A 123 -3.25 29.27 -12.28
C LEU A 123 -2.33 28.12 -11.85
N ALA A 124 -1.30 28.40 -11.01
CA ALA A 124 -0.35 27.38 -10.55
C ALA A 124 -1.02 26.29 -9.70
N VAL A 125 -1.99 26.67 -8.85
CA VAL A 125 -2.78 25.71 -8.05
C VAL A 125 -3.52 24.76 -8.96
N SER A 126 -4.21 25.28 -9.97
CA SER A 126 -5.05 24.52 -10.90
C SER A 126 -4.24 23.59 -11.80
N ILE A 127 -3.11 24.08 -12.31
CA ILE A 127 -2.21 23.27 -13.13
C ILE A 127 -1.60 22.12 -12.30
N CYS A 128 -1.12 22.42 -11.08
CA CYS A 128 -0.62 21.37 -10.19
C CYS A 128 -1.70 20.34 -9.87
N PHE A 129 -2.93 20.77 -9.59
CA PHE A 129 -4.07 19.89 -9.37
C PHE A 129 -4.33 18.96 -10.55
N LEU A 130 -4.43 19.51 -11.79
CA LEU A 130 -4.71 18.73 -12.99
C LEU A 130 -3.60 17.73 -13.35
N VAL A 131 -2.34 18.04 -13.02
CA VAL A 131 -1.22 17.12 -13.24
C VAL A 131 -1.17 16.02 -12.20
N VAL A 132 -1.41 16.34 -10.93
CA VAL A 132 -1.31 15.39 -9.80
C VAL A 132 -2.50 14.42 -9.78
N LEU A 133 -3.70 14.92 -10.05
CA LEU A 133 -4.96 14.18 -9.97
C LEU A 133 -4.92 12.83 -10.72
N PRO A 134 -4.64 12.77 -12.03
CA PRO A 134 -4.65 11.51 -12.77
C PRO A 134 -3.56 10.55 -12.32
N ILE A 135 -2.38 11.05 -11.92
CA ILE A 135 -1.27 10.22 -11.45
C ILE A 135 -1.64 9.51 -10.15
N VAL A 136 -2.19 10.25 -9.19
CA VAL A 136 -2.61 9.69 -7.91
C VAL A 136 -3.79 8.74 -8.08
N TYR A 137 -4.78 9.14 -8.88
CA TYR A 137 -5.96 8.32 -9.16
C TYR A 137 -5.58 6.96 -9.76
N THR A 138 -4.83 6.95 -10.85
CA THR A 138 -4.49 5.70 -11.57
C THR A 138 -3.65 4.77 -10.71
N ASN A 139 -2.56 5.27 -10.10
CA ASN A 139 -1.71 4.44 -9.26
C ASN A 139 -2.46 3.89 -8.04
N THR A 140 -3.32 4.70 -7.40
CA THR A 140 -4.10 4.24 -6.25
C THR A 140 -5.13 3.20 -6.66
N LEU A 141 -5.83 3.38 -7.77
CA LEU A 141 -6.82 2.44 -8.28
C LEU A 141 -6.17 1.09 -8.66
N GLU A 142 -5.02 1.11 -9.32
CA GLU A 142 -4.24 -0.09 -9.62
C GLU A 142 -3.80 -0.80 -8.34
N GLY A 143 -3.32 -0.05 -7.35
CA GLY A 143 -2.97 -0.60 -6.05
C GLY A 143 -4.14 -1.25 -5.32
N ILE A 144 -5.35 -0.69 -5.41
CA ILE A 144 -6.55 -1.31 -4.83
C ILE A 144 -6.94 -2.59 -5.60
N LYS A 145 -6.82 -2.57 -6.92
CA LYS A 145 -7.13 -3.75 -7.75
C LYS A 145 -6.15 -4.91 -7.57
N SER A 146 -4.94 -4.61 -7.12
CA SER A 146 -3.88 -5.60 -6.86
C SER A 146 -3.97 -6.26 -5.48
N PHE A 147 -5.02 -5.99 -4.69
CA PHE A 147 -5.16 -6.62 -3.37
C PHE A 147 -5.26 -8.13 -3.48
N ASP A 148 -4.52 -8.79 -2.61
CA ASP A 148 -4.53 -10.24 -2.48
C ASP A 148 -5.90 -10.72 -1.97
N LYS A 149 -6.64 -11.40 -2.86
CA LYS A 149 -7.97 -11.95 -2.55
C LYS A 149 -7.92 -13.01 -1.46
N GLU A 150 -6.85 -13.79 -1.40
CA GLU A 150 -6.67 -14.86 -0.42
C GLU A 150 -6.52 -14.30 0.99
N LEU A 151 -5.75 -13.20 1.15
CA LEU A 151 -5.65 -12.49 2.43
C LEU A 151 -6.99 -11.84 2.83
N LEU A 152 -7.80 -11.38 1.88
CA LEU A 152 -9.13 -10.82 2.16
C LEU A 152 -10.14 -11.90 2.56
N GLU A 153 -10.09 -13.07 1.93
CA GLU A 153 -10.87 -14.23 2.34
C GLU A 153 -10.49 -14.66 3.77
N MET A 154 -9.20 -14.79 4.05
CA MET A 154 -8.69 -15.08 5.38
C MET A 154 -9.21 -14.06 6.41
N ALA A 155 -9.07 -12.77 6.11
CA ALA A 155 -9.55 -11.70 6.99
C ALA A 155 -11.07 -11.74 7.21
N THR A 156 -11.83 -12.27 6.25
CA THR A 156 -13.30 -12.43 6.34
C THR A 156 -13.67 -13.61 7.24
N VAL A 157 -13.03 -14.76 7.06
CA VAL A 157 -13.24 -15.96 7.88
C VAL A 157 -12.93 -15.67 9.36
N PHE A 158 -11.78 -15.04 9.63
CA PHE A 158 -11.39 -14.67 10.99
C PHE A 158 -12.06 -13.38 11.51
N ARG A 159 -13.01 -12.81 10.78
CA ARG A 159 -13.79 -11.62 11.20
C ARG A 159 -12.91 -10.46 11.64
N MET A 160 -11.79 -10.26 10.95
CA MET A 160 -10.85 -9.20 11.30
C MET A 160 -11.52 -7.83 11.27
N PRO A 161 -11.36 -6.99 12.32
CA PRO A 161 -11.88 -5.63 12.35
C PRO A 161 -11.37 -4.80 11.17
N LEU A 162 -12.19 -3.88 10.67
CA LEU A 162 -11.82 -2.99 9.56
C LEU A 162 -10.49 -2.26 9.80
N LYS A 163 -10.18 -1.87 11.05
CA LYS A 163 -8.89 -1.26 11.39
C LYS A 163 -7.73 -2.21 11.12
N ASN A 164 -7.82 -3.47 11.54
CA ASN A 164 -6.77 -4.45 11.30
C ASN A 164 -6.60 -4.72 9.79
N ARG A 165 -7.70 -4.87 9.04
CA ARG A 165 -7.65 -5.02 7.58
C ARG A 165 -7.00 -3.82 6.92
N LEU A 166 -7.34 -2.59 7.34
CA LEU A 166 -6.76 -1.36 6.80
C LEU A 166 -5.25 -1.29 6.99
N PHE A 167 -4.78 -1.50 8.22
CA PHE A 167 -3.37 -1.27 8.56
C PHE A 167 -2.45 -2.46 8.25
N TYR A 168 -2.96 -3.68 8.22
CA TYR A 168 -2.15 -4.89 8.01
C TYR A 168 -2.29 -5.50 6.61
N ILE A 169 -3.38 -5.23 5.87
CA ILE A 169 -3.60 -5.77 4.52
C ILE A 169 -3.64 -4.63 3.49
N TYR A 170 -4.59 -3.70 3.57
CA TYR A 170 -4.79 -2.70 2.52
C TYR A 170 -3.64 -1.70 2.42
N LEU A 171 -3.27 -1.07 3.53
CA LEU A 171 -2.26 -0.03 3.53
C LEU A 171 -0.86 -0.53 3.11
N PRO A 172 -0.36 -1.68 3.61
CA PRO A 172 0.90 -2.24 3.15
C PRO A 172 0.90 -2.59 1.66
N SER A 173 -0.19 -3.14 1.12
CA SER A 173 -0.31 -3.45 -0.31
C SER A 173 -0.34 -2.18 -1.18
N LEU A 174 -0.92 -1.08 -0.68
CA LEU A 174 -0.95 0.21 -1.36
C LEU A 174 0.37 0.99 -1.31
N ARG A 175 1.24 0.72 -0.32
CA ARG A 175 2.49 1.48 -0.13
C ARG A 175 3.32 1.69 -1.38
N PRO A 176 3.67 0.67 -2.18
CA PRO A 176 4.50 0.85 -3.36
C PRO A 176 3.84 1.76 -4.40
N PHE A 177 2.52 1.63 -4.60
CA PHE A 177 1.75 2.44 -5.53
C PHE A 177 1.65 3.90 -5.08
N LEU A 178 1.33 4.13 -3.81
CA LEU A 178 1.27 5.47 -3.25
C LEU A 178 2.63 6.15 -3.25
N TYR A 179 3.70 5.43 -2.92
CA TYR A 179 5.06 5.97 -2.95
C TYR A 179 5.47 6.37 -4.36
N SER A 180 5.18 5.53 -5.35
CA SER A 180 5.42 5.82 -6.76
C SER A 180 4.63 7.04 -7.23
N ALA A 181 3.32 7.08 -6.92
CA ALA A 181 2.46 8.21 -7.24
C ALA A 181 2.97 9.53 -6.65
N LEU A 182 3.32 9.53 -5.35
CA LEU A 182 3.86 10.70 -4.67
C LEU A 182 5.17 11.16 -5.31
N LYS A 183 6.11 10.26 -5.56
CA LYS A 183 7.41 10.61 -6.13
C LYS A 183 7.29 11.25 -7.51
N VAL A 184 6.47 10.68 -8.38
CA VAL A 184 6.27 11.21 -9.74
C VAL A 184 5.50 12.54 -9.71
N SER A 185 4.40 12.59 -8.96
CA SER A 185 3.54 13.77 -8.90
C SER A 185 4.22 14.97 -8.23
N LEU A 186 5.08 14.77 -7.22
CA LEU A 186 5.85 15.86 -6.58
C LEU A 186 6.80 16.54 -7.56
N GLY A 187 7.59 15.77 -8.31
CA GLY A 187 8.51 16.32 -9.31
C GLY A 187 7.78 17.06 -10.44
N LEU A 188 6.66 16.52 -10.91
CA LEU A 188 5.87 17.14 -11.97
C LEU A 188 5.10 18.38 -11.48
N SER A 189 4.61 18.40 -10.25
CA SER A 189 3.89 19.56 -9.70
C SER A 189 4.79 20.80 -9.61
N TRP A 190 6.07 20.65 -9.19
CA TRP A 190 7.02 21.74 -9.18
C TRP A 190 7.33 22.27 -10.58
N LYS A 191 7.60 21.38 -11.55
CA LYS A 191 7.89 21.77 -12.94
C LYS A 191 6.71 22.52 -13.56
N SER A 192 5.50 21.96 -13.48
CA SER A 192 4.31 22.55 -14.09
C SER A 192 3.83 23.79 -13.34
N GLY A 193 3.94 23.82 -12.00
CA GLY A 193 3.53 24.95 -11.19
C GLY A 193 4.40 26.17 -11.43
N VAL A 194 5.73 26.04 -11.45
CA VAL A 194 6.63 27.14 -11.78
C VAL A 194 6.44 27.60 -13.24
N ALA A 195 6.26 26.67 -14.19
CA ALA A 195 5.96 27.02 -15.57
C ALA A 195 4.64 27.84 -15.70
N ALA A 196 3.62 27.45 -14.95
CA ALA A 196 2.37 28.19 -14.86
C ALA A 196 2.55 29.61 -14.25
N GLU A 197 3.39 29.72 -13.21
CA GLU A 197 3.73 31.02 -12.62
C GLU A 197 4.51 31.94 -13.59
N VAL A 198 5.41 31.36 -14.42
CA VAL A 198 6.14 32.13 -15.44
C VAL A 198 5.19 32.71 -16.50
N ILE A 199 4.12 31.98 -16.84
CA ILE A 199 3.12 32.39 -17.82
C ILE A 199 2.11 33.36 -17.20
N GLY A 200 1.61 33.03 -16.00
CA GLY A 200 0.58 33.79 -15.31
C GLY A 200 1.09 35.01 -14.56
N ILE A 201 2.37 35.06 -14.23
CA ILE A 201 3.07 36.17 -13.54
C ILE A 201 2.31 36.64 -12.28
N PRO A 202 1.93 35.75 -11.34
CA PRO A 202 1.27 36.18 -10.11
C PRO A 202 2.27 36.87 -9.17
N ASP A 203 1.81 37.88 -8.45
CA ASP A 203 2.63 38.61 -7.47
C ASP A 203 3.29 37.67 -6.46
N TYR A 204 4.50 38.00 -6.05
CA TYR A 204 5.29 37.21 -5.10
C TYR A 204 5.39 35.74 -5.52
N SER A 205 5.81 35.50 -6.77
CA SER A 205 6.08 34.17 -7.27
C SER A 205 7.50 33.98 -7.80
N ILE A 206 8.00 32.74 -7.74
CA ILE A 206 9.29 32.40 -8.36
C ILE A 206 9.20 32.56 -9.88
N GLY A 207 8.04 32.22 -10.46
CA GLY A 207 7.77 32.41 -11.88
C GLY A 207 7.83 33.91 -12.32
N GLU A 208 7.30 34.84 -11.51
CA GLU A 208 7.44 36.27 -11.72
C GLU A 208 8.93 36.68 -11.75
N LYS A 209 9.73 36.22 -10.78
CA LYS A 209 11.16 36.55 -10.72
C LYS A 209 11.95 35.98 -11.90
N LEU A 210 11.64 34.76 -12.33
CA LEU A 210 12.21 34.17 -13.55
C LEU A 210 11.82 34.98 -14.80
N TYR A 211 10.56 35.38 -14.92
CA TYR A 211 10.08 36.19 -16.03
C TYR A 211 10.77 37.57 -16.07
N LEU A 212 10.82 38.26 -14.94
CA LEU A 212 11.50 39.57 -14.85
C LEU A 212 12.99 39.45 -15.15
N SER A 213 13.68 38.44 -14.62
CA SER A 213 15.08 38.19 -14.93
C SER A 213 15.33 37.97 -16.43
N LYS A 214 14.39 37.28 -17.13
CA LYS A 214 14.42 37.13 -18.58
C LYS A 214 14.24 38.49 -19.29
N VAL A 215 13.26 39.30 -18.88
CA VAL A 215 12.95 40.58 -19.51
C VAL A 215 14.10 41.58 -19.35
N TYR A 216 14.75 41.60 -18.17
CA TYR A 216 15.90 42.44 -17.89
C TYR A 216 17.26 41.86 -18.34
N LEU A 217 17.26 40.72 -19.07
CA LEU A 217 18.46 40.03 -19.51
C LEU A 217 19.44 39.70 -18.35
N ASP A 218 18.90 39.53 -17.14
CA ASP A 218 19.64 39.13 -15.95
C ASP A 218 19.77 37.58 -15.92
N THR A 219 20.67 37.05 -16.74
CA THR A 219 20.92 35.60 -16.82
C THR A 219 21.35 35.00 -15.49
N ALA A 220 22.14 35.76 -14.68
CA ALA A 220 22.53 35.33 -13.35
C ALA A 220 21.30 35.14 -12.43
N GLY A 221 20.31 36.02 -12.54
CA GLY A 221 19.02 35.90 -11.85
C GLY A 221 18.22 34.66 -12.29
N VAL A 222 18.17 34.40 -13.59
CA VAL A 222 17.49 33.17 -14.12
C VAL A 222 18.13 31.92 -13.53
N PHE A 223 19.46 31.80 -13.57
CA PHE A 223 20.18 30.65 -13.00
C PHE A 223 19.99 30.55 -11.47
N ALA A 224 20.06 31.69 -10.74
CA ALA A 224 19.88 31.72 -9.30
C ALA A 224 18.48 31.23 -8.90
N TRP A 225 17.41 31.72 -9.53
CA TRP A 225 16.05 31.25 -9.26
C TRP A 225 15.82 29.79 -9.70
N THR A 226 16.46 29.34 -10.77
CA THR A 226 16.43 27.91 -11.18
C THR A 226 17.05 27.03 -10.10
N VAL A 227 18.18 27.42 -9.50
CA VAL A 227 18.79 26.71 -8.37
C VAL A 227 17.82 26.68 -7.18
N VAL A 228 17.16 27.79 -6.86
CA VAL A 228 16.13 27.86 -5.80
C VAL A 228 15.02 26.86 -6.06
N VAL A 229 14.48 26.81 -7.28
CA VAL A 229 13.42 25.83 -7.65
C VAL A 229 13.88 24.39 -7.46
N ILE A 230 15.10 24.05 -7.91
CA ILE A 230 15.65 22.70 -7.76
C ILE A 230 15.77 22.34 -6.27
N LEU A 231 16.34 23.22 -5.45
CA LEU A 231 16.50 22.99 -4.02
C LEU A 231 15.15 22.80 -3.31
N LEU A 232 14.19 23.70 -3.59
CA LEU A 232 12.85 23.62 -3.00
C LEU A 232 12.12 22.35 -3.42
N SER A 233 12.19 21.96 -4.69
CA SER A 233 11.60 20.73 -5.19
C SER A 233 12.16 19.51 -4.45
N VAL A 234 13.48 19.42 -4.31
CA VAL A 234 14.14 18.29 -3.60
C VAL A 234 13.80 18.28 -2.10
N ILE A 235 13.78 19.44 -1.46
CA ILE A 235 13.43 19.57 -0.03
C ILE A 235 11.97 19.15 0.18
N PHE A 236 11.07 19.67 -0.63
CA PHE A 236 9.64 19.38 -0.56
C PHE A 236 9.36 17.89 -0.80
N GLU A 237 10.00 17.29 -1.82
CA GLU A 237 9.92 15.85 -2.10
C GLU A 237 10.39 15.03 -0.90
N LYS A 238 11.56 15.32 -0.33
CA LYS A 238 12.09 14.61 0.83
C LYS A 238 11.18 14.72 2.06
N ILE A 239 10.64 15.90 2.33
CA ILE A 239 9.73 16.12 3.46
C ILE A 239 8.46 15.30 3.28
N ILE A 240 7.79 15.40 2.14
CA ILE A 240 6.54 14.70 1.88
C ILE A 240 6.74 13.18 1.89
N LEU A 241 7.79 12.67 1.23
CA LEU A 241 8.08 11.23 1.23
C LEU A 241 8.44 10.71 2.63
N CYS A 242 9.18 11.46 3.44
CA CYS A 242 9.47 11.10 4.81
C CYS A 242 8.20 11.05 5.67
N LEU A 243 7.32 12.04 5.55
CA LEU A 243 6.03 12.07 6.25
C LEU A 243 5.13 10.90 5.80
N ALA A 244 5.07 10.64 4.49
CA ALA A 244 4.32 9.52 3.94
C ALA A 244 4.84 8.17 4.43
N GLN A 245 6.16 7.97 4.44
CA GLN A 245 6.76 6.74 4.98
C GLN A 245 6.40 6.53 6.45
N ARG A 246 6.53 7.56 7.29
CA ARG A 246 6.15 7.47 8.71
C ARG A 246 4.67 7.16 8.90
N ALA A 247 3.79 7.83 8.16
CA ALA A 247 2.35 7.62 8.23
C ALA A 247 1.95 6.20 7.77
N LEU A 248 2.57 5.71 6.69
CA LEU A 248 2.29 4.40 6.13
C LEU A 248 2.93 3.24 6.92
N GLN A 249 3.97 3.48 7.72
CA GLN A 249 4.62 2.47 8.56
C GLN A 249 3.96 2.31 9.93
N TRP A 250 3.08 3.25 10.31
CA TRP A 250 2.39 3.20 11.58
C TRP A 250 1.46 1.98 11.64
N GLN A 251 1.71 1.09 12.60
CA GLN A 251 0.90 -0.10 12.88
C GLN A 251 0.25 0.07 14.25
N PRO A 252 -1.06 0.20 14.33
CA PRO A 252 -1.75 0.26 15.61
C PRO A 252 -1.70 -1.09 16.34
N ILE A 253 -1.95 -1.07 17.65
CA ILE A 253 -2.10 -2.29 18.45
C ILE A 253 -3.27 -3.11 17.87
N CYS A 254 -3.07 -4.43 17.77
CA CYS A 254 -4.10 -5.37 17.29
C CYS A 254 -5.38 -5.23 18.12
N LYS A 255 -6.49 -5.00 17.45
CA LYS A 255 -7.80 -5.04 18.11
C LYS A 255 -8.38 -6.44 18.02
N LYS A 256 -8.96 -6.91 19.13
CA LYS A 256 -9.66 -8.18 19.17
C LYS A 256 -10.76 -8.23 18.10
N PRO A 257 -10.92 -9.36 17.38
CA PRO A 257 -12.07 -9.58 16.51
C PRO A 257 -13.39 -9.34 17.25
N ALA A 258 -14.39 -8.86 16.53
CA ALA A 258 -15.71 -8.65 17.14
C ALA A 258 -16.26 -10.00 17.59
N SER A 259 -16.44 -10.16 18.90
CA SER A 259 -17.20 -11.29 19.45
C SER A 259 -18.67 -11.10 19.06
N THR A 260 -19.10 -11.76 18.00
CA THR A 260 -20.52 -11.86 17.69
C THR A 260 -21.14 -12.85 18.65
N LYS A 261 -22.20 -12.44 19.35
CA LYS A 261 -23.10 -13.33 20.09
C LYS A 261 -23.94 -14.16 19.10
N GLN A 262 -23.27 -14.94 18.22
CA GLN A 262 -24.01 -15.98 17.51
C GLN A 262 -24.27 -17.10 18.51
N PRO A 263 -25.48 -17.67 18.53
CA PRO A 263 -25.75 -18.85 19.36
C PRO A 263 -24.73 -19.93 19.01
N LYS A 264 -24.18 -20.61 20.00
CA LYS A 264 -23.40 -21.83 19.78
C LYS A 264 -24.28 -22.77 18.96
N THR A 265 -23.88 -23.03 17.74
CA THR A 265 -24.58 -23.96 16.87
C THR A 265 -24.23 -25.37 17.33
N GLU A 266 -25.25 -26.22 17.47
CA GLU A 266 -25.08 -27.64 17.87
C GLU A 266 -24.57 -28.47 16.67
N GLY A 267 -23.32 -28.19 16.22
CA GLY A 267 -22.70 -28.93 15.12
C GLY A 267 -22.85 -28.28 13.74
N ILE A 268 -22.62 -29.05 12.68
CA ILE A 268 -22.71 -28.66 11.28
C ILE A 268 -23.87 -29.40 10.64
N GLN A 269 -24.72 -28.71 9.90
CA GLN A 269 -25.84 -29.31 9.15
C GLN A 269 -25.75 -28.93 7.69
N LEU A 270 -25.78 -29.91 6.82
CA LEU A 270 -25.84 -29.80 5.38
C LEU A 270 -27.12 -30.47 4.92
N ALA A 271 -27.99 -29.80 4.16
CA ALA A 271 -29.24 -30.34 3.64
C ALA A 271 -29.34 -30.09 2.14
N ASN A 272 -29.30 -31.15 1.35
CA ASN A 272 -29.42 -31.18 -0.11
C ASN A 272 -28.50 -30.19 -0.82
N VAL A 273 -27.24 -30.11 -0.38
CA VAL A 273 -26.26 -29.14 -0.87
C VAL A 273 -25.73 -29.56 -2.23
N ASN A 274 -25.92 -28.68 -3.21
CA ASN A 274 -25.38 -28.82 -4.56
C ASN A 274 -24.41 -27.66 -4.85
N LYS A 275 -23.32 -27.96 -5.55
CA LYS A 275 -22.34 -26.98 -6.02
C LYS A 275 -21.72 -27.41 -7.33
N SER A 276 -21.77 -26.50 -8.33
CA SER A 276 -21.19 -26.67 -9.66
C SER A 276 -20.35 -25.46 -10.08
N TYR A 277 -19.40 -25.68 -10.95
CA TYR A 277 -18.59 -24.64 -11.60
C TYR A 277 -18.69 -24.86 -13.12
N GLY A 278 -19.48 -24.02 -13.79
CA GLY A 278 -19.85 -24.25 -15.18
C GLY A 278 -20.60 -25.59 -15.32
N ASP A 279 -20.14 -26.45 -16.20
CA ASP A 279 -20.75 -27.76 -16.46
C ASP A 279 -20.24 -28.87 -15.51
N ASN A 280 -19.32 -28.54 -14.59
CA ASN A 280 -18.75 -29.54 -13.68
C ASN A 280 -19.47 -29.53 -12.31
N ASN A 281 -20.23 -30.58 -12.02
CA ASN A 281 -20.88 -30.79 -10.74
C ASN A 281 -19.87 -31.33 -9.73
N VAL A 282 -19.53 -30.53 -8.72
CA VAL A 282 -18.53 -30.86 -7.70
C VAL A 282 -19.17 -31.51 -6.47
N LEU A 283 -20.32 -31.00 -6.04
CA LEU A 283 -21.11 -31.59 -4.94
C LEU A 283 -22.55 -31.80 -5.43
N THR A 284 -23.08 -32.99 -5.19
CA THR A 284 -24.44 -33.36 -5.62
C THR A 284 -25.18 -33.95 -4.44
N ASP A 285 -26.31 -33.32 -4.08
CA ASP A 285 -27.27 -33.74 -3.04
C ASP A 285 -26.62 -34.14 -1.70
N LEU A 286 -25.62 -33.37 -1.28
CA LEU A 286 -24.89 -33.68 -0.06
C LEU A 286 -25.73 -33.32 1.16
N THR A 287 -26.19 -34.35 1.87
CA THR A 287 -26.91 -34.21 3.14
C THR A 287 -26.09 -34.89 4.23
N ARG A 288 -25.66 -34.15 5.24
CA ARG A 288 -24.83 -34.64 6.35
C ARG A 288 -25.02 -33.78 7.59
N THR A 289 -25.03 -34.44 8.74
CA THR A 289 -24.96 -33.78 10.05
C THR A 289 -23.67 -34.21 10.75
N ILE A 290 -22.94 -33.26 11.32
CA ILE A 290 -21.74 -33.50 12.14
C ILE A 290 -22.05 -32.93 13.52
N ALA A 291 -22.00 -33.79 14.53
CA ALA A 291 -22.32 -33.42 15.90
C ALA A 291 -21.27 -32.42 16.49
N SER A 292 -21.65 -31.70 17.50
CA SER A 292 -20.70 -30.83 18.23
C SER A 292 -19.61 -31.70 18.88
N GLY A 293 -18.35 -31.31 18.68
CA GLY A 293 -17.17 -32.02 19.18
C GLY A 293 -16.72 -33.20 18.32
N GLU A 294 -17.45 -33.56 17.27
CA GLU A 294 -17.07 -34.65 16.35
C GLU A 294 -15.91 -34.23 15.45
N THR A 295 -14.98 -35.18 15.22
CA THR A 295 -13.91 -35.05 14.24
C THR A 295 -14.21 -35.87 13.01
N VAL A 296 -14.32 -35.23 11.85
CA VAL A 296 -14.55 -35.85 10.55
C VAL A 296 -13.30 -35.70 9.68
N ILE A 297 -12.81 -36.82 9.13
CA ILE A 297 -11.71 -36.80 8.19
C ILE A 297 -12.24 -37.14 6.79
N LEU A 298 -12.03 -36.22 5.86
CA LEU A 298 -12.38 -36.35 4.45
C LEU A 298 -11.19 -36.99 3.71
N ARG A 299 -11.33 -38.25 3.30
CA ARG A 299 -10.25 -39.05 2.66
C ARG A 299 -10.49 -39.30 1.17
N GLU A 300 -11.41 -38.58 0.56
CA GLU A 300 -11.72 -38.75 -0.85
C GLU A 300 -10.53 -38.32 -1.74
N PRO A 301 -10.44 -38.86 -2.99
CA PRO A 301 -9.37 -38.49 -3.94
C PRO A 301 -9.26 -37.01 -4.22
N SER A 302 -8.16 -36.60 -4.82
CA SER A 302 -8.02 -35.22 -5.34
C SER A 302 -9.11 -34.89 -6.35
N GLY A 303 -9.69 -33.69 -6.26
CA GLY A 303 -10.77 -33.27 -7.15
C GLY A 303 -12.18 -33.67 -6.73
N SER A 304 -12.36 -34.42 -5.61
CA SER A 304 -13.68 -34.80 -5.09
C SER A 304 -14.49 -33.66 -4.45
N GLY A 305 -13.98 -32.43 -4.43
CA GLY A 305 -14.69 -31.28 -3.87
C GLY A 305 -14.42 -31.01 -2.37
N LYS A 306 -13.40 -31.63 -1.75
CA LYS A 306 -13.06 -31.40 -0.33
C LYS A 306 -12.86 -29.92 0.00
N THR A 307 -11.97 -29.24 -0.74
CA THR A 307 -11.71 -27.80 -0.55
C THR A 307 -12.96 -26.97 -0.82
N THR A 308 -13.78 -27.33 -1.82
CA THR A 308 -15.06 -26.68 -2.09
C THR A 308 -16.02 -26.82 -0.89
N LEU A 309 -16.11 -27.99 -0.31
CA LEU A 309 -16.92 -28.22 0.90
C LEU A 309 -16.42 -27.36 2.08
N LEU A 310 -15.09 -27.32 2.31
CA LEU A 310 -14.53 -26.46 3.36
C LEU A 310 -14.77 -24.97 3.10
N ARG A 311 -14.70 -24.51 1.86
CA ARG A 311 -15.03 -23.11 1.46
C ARG A 311 -16.51 -22.78 1.67
N LEU A 312 -17.41 -23.69 1.38
CA LEU A 312 -18.83 -23.57 1.65
C LEU A 312 -19.11 -23.48 3.16
N LEU A 313 -18.52 -24.37 3.96
CA LEU A 313 -18.62 -24.34 5.43
C LEU A 313 -18.05 -23.05 6.03
N ALA A 314 -16.99 -22.50 5.45
CA ALA A 314 -16.40 -21.22 5.85
C ALA A 314 -17.22 -20.00 5.42
N GLY A 315 -18.28 -20.19 4.64
CA GLY A 315 -19.10 -19.10 4.11
C GLY A 315 -18.39 -18.22 3.07
N LEU A 316 -17.28 -18.71 2.49
CA LEU A 316 -16.57 -18.05 1.40
C LEU A 316 -17.26 -18.22 0.06
N GLU A 317 -18.03 -19.28 -0.06
CA GLU A 317 -18.88 -19.56 -1.21
C GLU A 317 -20.32 -19.89 -0.75
N LYS A 318 -21.26 -19.73 -1.66
CA LYS A 318 -22.65 -20.12 -1.43
C LYS A 318 -22.96 -21.39 -2.21
N PRO A 319 -23.74 -22.31 -1.65
CA PRO A 319 -24.25 -23.43 -2.42
C PRO A 319 -25.21 -22.93 -3.53
N ASP A 320 -25.28 -23.67 -4.62
CA ASP A 320 -26.23 -23.38 -5.70
C ASP A 320 -27.65 -23.79 -5.30
N GLN A 321 -27.78 -24.88 -4.53
CA GLN A 321 -29.02 -25.34 -3.91
C GLN A 321 -28.72 -25.93 -2.53
N GLY A 322 -29.76 -26.01 -1.70
CA GLY A 322 -29.66 -26.55 -0.35
C GLY A 322 -29.30 -25.49 0.70
N THR A 323 -29.09 -25.94 1.94
CA THR A 323 -28.77 -25.05 3.06
C THR A 323 -27.60 -25.60 3.88
N ILE A 324 -26.81 -24.67 4.41
CA ILE A 324 -25.66 -24.96 5.28
C ILE A 324 -25.83 -24.17 6.56
N THR A 325 -25.85 -24.89 7.69
CA THR A 325 -25.77 -24.27 9.02
C THR A 325 -24.44 -24.69 9.66
N CYS A 326 -23.59 -23.72 9.91
CA CYS A 326 -22.27 -23.90 10.51
C CYS A 326 -22.00 -22.77 11.51
N GLY A 327 -21.37 -23.10 12.63
CA GLY A 327 -20.95 -22.12 13.63
C GLY A 327 -19.82 -21.23 13.15
N ARG A 328 -19.18 -20.55 14.09
CA ARG A 328 -17.98 -19.74 13.81
C ARG A 328 -16.82 -20.67 13.43
N VAL A 329 -16.14 -20.34 12.34
CA VAL A 329 -15.11 -21.18 11.75
C VAL A 329 -13.72 -20.62 12.01
N GLY A 330 -12.81 -21.50 12.42
CA GLY A 330 -11.35 -21.31 12.29
C GLY A 330 -10.87 -22.14 11.10
N TYR A 331 -10.16 -21.53 10.15
CA TYR A 331 -9.81 -22.21 8.90
C TYR A 331 -8.30 -22.19 8.64
N LEU A 332 -7.72 -23.38 8.52
CA LEU A 332 -6.41 -23.58 7.92
C LEU A 332 -6.60 -23.85 6.43
N PHE A 333 -6.30 -22.87 5.61
CA PHE A 333 -6.37 -22.98 4.15
C PHE A 333 -5.27 -23.91 3.60
N GLN A 334 -5.42 -24.34 2.37
CA GLN A 334 -4.38 -25.13 1.69
C GLN A 334 -3.10 -24.32 1.55
N GLU A 335 -3.19 -23.03 1.18
CA GLU A 335 -2.11 -22.05 1.30
C GLU A 335 -2.13 -21.44 2.71
N ASP A 336 -0.95 -21.04 3.23
CA ASP A 336 -0.85 -20.59 4.63
C ASP A 336 -1.52 -19.24 4.89
N ARG A 337 -1.66 -18.39 3.84
CA ARG A 337 -2.33 -17.07 3.87
C ARG A 337 -1.91 -16.23 5.07
N LEU A 338 -0.61 -16.22 5.34
CA LEU A 338 0.00 -15.37 6.36
C LEU A 338 0.32 -14.00 5.78
N ILE A 339 0.15 -12.96 6.59
CA ILE A 339 0.60 -11.61 6.24
C ILE A 339 2.13 -11.60 6.32
N ALA A 340 2.80 -11.57 5.17
CA ALA A 340 4.22 -11.86 5.00
C ALA A 340 5.15 -10.90 5.78
N HIS A 341 4.82 -9.60 5.79
CA HIS A 341 5.66 -8.56 6.37
C HIS A 341 5.55 -8.38 7.90
N ILE A 342 4.72 -9.17 8.58
CA ILE A 342 4.61 -9.18 10.04
C ILE A 342 5.02 -10.54 10.61
N SER A 343 5.32 -10.57 11.91
CA SER A 343 5.75 -11.80 12.59
C SER A 343 4.63 -12.85 12.74
N ALA A 344 5.02 -14.09 13.00
CA ALA A 344 4.07 -15.16 13.32
C ALA A 344 3.20 -14.78 14.53
N VAL A 345 3.80 -14.18 15.58
CA VAL A 345 3.07 -13.69 16.76
C VAL A 345 1.99 -12.70 16.36
N LYS A 346 2.30 -11.72 15.52
CA LYS A 346 1.31 -10.74 15.07
C LYS A 346 0.22 -11.36 14.19
N ASN A 347 0.56 -12.31 13.32
CA ASN A 347 -0.43 -13.03 12.51
C ASN A 347 -1.46 -13.78 13.39
N VAL A 348 -1.02 -14.42 14.47
CA VAL A 348 -1.91 -15.08 15.42
C VAL A 348 -2.66 -14.07 16.29
N ALA A 349 -1.98 -13.02 16.75
CA ALA A 349 -2.57 -11.96 17.58
C ALA A 349 -3.69 -11.19 16.87
N LEU A 350 -3.63 -11.03 15.55
CA LEU A 350 -4.70 -10.42 14.75
C LEU A 350 -6.05 -11.16 14.88
N VAL A 351 -5.99 -12.45 15.22
CA VAL A 351 -7.16 -13.32 15.37
C VAL A 351 -7.53 -13.50 16.83
N THR A 352 -6.55 -13.67 17.72
CA THR A 352 -6.79 -13.85 19.16
C THR A 352 -7.05 -12.52 19.89
N GLY A 353 -6.50 -11.43 19.37
CA GLY A 353 -6.50 -10.11 20.02
C GLY A 353 -5.53 -9.99 21.20
N ASP A 354 -4.63 -10.97 21.40
CA ASP A 354 -3.69 -11.05 22.51
C ASP A 354 -2.32 -11.58 22.02
N GLU A 355 -1.30 -10.72 22.07
CA GLU A 355 0.06 -11.10 21.64
C GLU A 355 0.74 -12.06 22.62
N ALA A 356 0.45 -11.96 23.92
CA ALA A 356 1.05 -12.85 24.92
C ALA A 356 0.53 -14.28 24.74
N LYS A 357 -0.79 -14.43 24.57
CA LYS A 357 -1.41 -15.71 24.26
C LYS A 357 -0.89 -16.29 22.95
N ALA A 358 -0.78 -15.46 21.90
CA ALA A 358 -0.26 -15.86 20.60
C ALA A 358 1.18 -16.38 20.68
N ARG A 359 2.02 -15.70 21.46
CA ARG A 359 3.42 -16.07 21.70
C ARG A 359 3.55 -17.41 22.43
N GLU A 360 2.74 -17.61 23.46
CA GLU A 360 2.74 -18.86 24.24
C GLU A 360 2.29 -20.06 23.38
N ALA A 361 1.26 -19.86 22.57
CA ALA A 361 0.78 -20.88 21.66
C ALA A 361 1.82 -21.25 20.59
N LEU A 362 2.47 -20.25 19.98
CA LEU A 362 3.50 -20.49 18.94
C LEU A 362 4.74 -21.21 19.46
N LYS A 363 5.16 -20.97 20.71
CA LYS A 363 6.30 -21.67 21.33
C LYS A 363 6.12 -23.17 21.45
N GLN A 364 4.90 -23.68 21.35
CA GLN A 364 4.64 -25.12 21.41
C GLN A 364 4.95 -25.83 20.08
N VAL A 365 5.01 -25.08 18.98
CA VAL A 365 5.20 -25.64 17.63
C VAL A 365 6.34 -24.99 16.83
N LEU A 366 6.89 -23.85 17.30
CA LEU A 366 7.98 -23.13 16.69
C LEU A 366 9.06 -22.77 17.71
N ASP A 367 10.29 -22.62 17.25
CA ASP A 367 11.40 -22.16 18.09
C ASP A 367 11.22 -20.70 18.49
N ALA A 368 11.66 -20.37 19.71
CA ALA A 368 11.45 -19.04 20.29
C ALA A 368 12.11 -17.90 19.47
N GLU A 369 13.17 -18.20 18.71
CA GLU A 369 13.88 -17.25 17.87
C GLU A 369 13.12 -16.89 16.58
N ASP A 370 12.20 -17.76 16.12
CA ASP A 370 11.52 -17.65 14.84
C ASP A 370 10.15 -16.96 14.95
N ILE A 371 9.53 -17.03 16.12
CA ILE A 371 8.17 -16.49 16.29
C ILE A 371 8.06 -14.96 16.06
N ASP A 372 9.16 -14.23 16.28
CA ASP A 372 9.22 -12.76 16.09
C ASP A 372 9.72 -12.35 14.71
N LYS A 373 10.23 -13.27 13.90
CA LYS A 373 10.66 -12.99 12.53
C LYS A 373 9.44 -12.72 11.64
N PRO A 374 9.55 -11.80 10.65
CA PRO A 374 8.54 -11.65 9.61
C PRO A 374 8.27 -12.99 8.92
N CYS A 375 7.00 -13.28 8.61
CA CYS A 375 6.64 -14.56 8.02
C CYS A 375 7.30 -14.82 6.65
N GLU A 376 7.69 -13.78 5.92
CA GLU A 376 8.45 -13.94 4.67
C GLU A 376 9.80 -14.62 4.86
N GLN A 377 10.41 -14.54 6.06
CA GLN A 377 11.70 -15.13 6.41
C GLN A 377 11.56 -16.58 6.97
N LEU A 378 10.35 -17.05 7.22
CA LEU A 378 10.10 -18.39 7.73
C LEU A 378 10.13 -19.44 6.61
N SER A 379 10.58 -20.65 6.92
CA SER A 379 10.47 -21.81 6.02
C SER A 379 8.99 -22.18 5.76
N GLY A 380 8.73 -22.99 4.72
CA GLY A 380 7.37 -23.47 4.40
C GLY A 380 6.71 -24.19 5.57
N GLY A 381 7.41 -25.14 6.19
CA GLY A 381 6.89 -25.85 7.35
C GLY A 381 6.65 -24.96 8.58
N MET A 382 7.48 -23.93 8.79
CA MET A 382 7.27 -22.96 9.87
C MET A 382 6.04 -22.09 9.60
N LYS A 383 5.84 -21.64 8.34
CA LYS A 383 4.63 -20.92 7.92
C LYS A 383 3.39 -21.76 8.14
N ARG A 384 3.43 -23.06 7.74
CA ARG A 384 2.33 -23.98 7.93
C ARG A 384 1.94 -24.11 9.40
N ARG A 385 2.93 -24.30 10.29
CA ARG A 385 2.70 -24.39 11.75
C ARG A 385 2.13 -23.10 12.31
N ALA A 386 2.62 -21.92 11.90
CA ALA A 386 2.08 -20.63 12.33
C ALA A 386 0.62 -20.43 11.86
N ALA A 387 0.30 -20.80 10.61
CA ALA A 387 -1.06 -20.71 10.07
C ALA A 387 -2.03 -21.66 10.81
N LEU A 388 -1.56 -22.84 11.18
CA LEU A 388 -2.33 -23.79 11.99
C LEU A 388 -2.61 -23.23 13.38
N VAL A 389 -1.62 -22.70 14.09
CA VAL A 389 -1.83 -22.05 15.39
C VAL A 389 -2.84 -20.92 15.27
N ARG A 390 -2.77 -20.10 14.23
CA ARG A 390 -3.77 -19.03 13.97
C ARG A 390 -5.19 -19.60 13.86
N ALA A 391 -5.37 -20.70 13.15
CA ALA A 391 -6.68 -21.34 13.01
C ALA A 391 -7.18 -21.92 14.33
N VAL A 392 -6.32 -22.67 15.05
CA VAL A 392 -6.66 -23.34 16.30
C VAL A 392 -6.92 -22.37 17.44
N GLU A 393 -6.16 -21.27 17.56
CA GLU A 393 -6.34 -20.27 18.62
C GLU A 393 -7.46 -19.25 18.32
N SER A 394 -8.10 -19.34 17.17
CA SER A 394 -9.25 -18.49 16.84
C SER A 394 -10.46 -18.79 17.72
N ASP A 395 -11.28 -17.75 17.98
CA ASP A 395 -12.57 -17.92 18.67
C ASP A 395 -13.61 -18.50 17.70
N CYS A 396 -13.65 -19.85 17.63
CA CYS A 396 -14.47 -20.60 16.69
C CYS A 396 -15.17 -21.79 17.36
N ASP A 397 -16.25 -22.23 16.77
CA ASP A 397 -17.03 -23.42 17.16
C ASP A 397 -16.64 -24.65 16.32
N VAL A 398 -16.09 -24.40 15.12
CA VAL A 398 -15.69 -25.41 14.14
C VAL A 398 -14.28 -25.12 13.62
N LEU A 399 -13.43 -26.15 13.56
CA LEU A 399 -12.11 -26.10 12.93
C LEU A 399 -12.17 -26.79 11.56
N LEU A 400 -11.84 -26.05 10.51
CA LEU A 400 -11.68 -26.57 9.15
C LEU A 400 -10.19 -26.62 8.82
N LEU A 401 -9.68 -27.78 8.47
CA LEU A 401 -8.26 -27.99 8.24
C LEU A 401 -8.04 -28.62 6.87
N ASP A 402 -7.48 -27.84 5.94
CA ASP A 402 -7.17 -28.31 4.59
C ASP A 402 -5.70 -28.70 4.53
N GLU A 403 -5.44 -29.99 4.42
CA GLU A 403 -4.10 -30.61 4.38
C GLU A 403 -3.16 -30.14 5.51
N PRO A 404 -3.53 -30.27 6.81
CA PRO A 404 -2.81 -29.65 7.92
C PRO A 404 -1.34 -30.08 8.04
N PHE A 405 -0.97 -31.22 7.51
CA PHE A 405 0.37 -31.82 7.65
C PHE A 405 1.24 -31.67 6.40
N ASN A 406 0.73 -31.00 5.37
CA ASN A 406 1.47 -30.82 4.12
C ASN A 406 2.77 -30.01 4.35
N GLY A 407 3.90 -30.57 3.86
CA GLY A 407 5.22 -29.94 3.99
C GLY A 407 5.84 -29.98 5.39
N LEU A 408 5.32 -30.80 6.31
CA LEU A 408 5.90 -31.06 7.62
C LEU A 408 6.69 -32.37 7.61
N ASP A 409 7.82 -32.38 8.31
CA ASP A 409 8.56 -33.59 8.68
C ASP A 409 7.85 -34.37 9.81
N ASP A 410 8.24 -35.59 10.05
CA ASP A 410 7.55 -36.47 11.00
C ASP A 410 7.53 -35.92 12.43
N GLU A 411 8.63 -35.29 12.88
CA GLU A 411 8.71 -34.69 14.22
C GLU A 411 7.76 -33.47 14.34
N SER A 412 7.74 -32.61 13.35
CA SER A 412 6.83 -31.44 13.31
C SER A 412 5.37 -31.89 13.21
N ARG A 413 5.08 -32.97 12.47
CA ARG A 413 3.74 -33.54 12.36
C ARG A 413 3.24 -34.02 13.71
N GLU A 414 4.05 -34.77 14.45
CA GLU A 414 3.68 -35.28 15.78
C GLU A 414 3.39 -34.15 16.77
N LYS A 415 4.24 -33.09 16.79
CA LYS A 415 4.04 -31.89 17.61
C LYS A 415 2.72 -31.20 17.28
N VAL A 416 2.40 -31.04 15.99
CA VAL A 416 1.17 -30.42 15.50
C VAL A 416 -0.06 -31.24 15.82
N GLU A 417 -0.02 -32.58 15.64
CA GLU A 417 -1.13 -33.47 15.99
C GLU A 417 -1.45 -33.43 17.50
N LYS A 418 -0.42 -33.43 18.33
CA LYS A 418 -0.57 -33.29 19.79
C LYS A 418 -1.20 -31.95 20.13
N TYR A 419 -0.66 -30.83 19.56
CA TYR A 419 -1.17 -29.48 19.77
C TYR A 419 -2.65 -29.36 19.39
N MET A 420 -3.05 -29.94 18.24
CA MET A 420 -4.44 -29.90 17.77
C MET A 420 -5.38 -30.66 18.73
N LYS A 421 -4.98 -31.86 19.18
CA LYS A 421 -5.77 -32.68 20.12
C LYS A 421 -5.97 -31.99 21.46
N GLU A 422 -4.90 -31.43 22.04
CA GLU A 422 -4.95 -30.68 23.30
C GLU A 422 -5.82 -29.42 23.25
N ARG A 423 -5.90 -28.80 22.10
CA ARG A 423 -6.62 -27.53 21.89
C ARG A 423 -7.99 -27.69 21.21
N GLN A 424 -8.47 -28.90 20.96
CA GLN A 424 -9.79 -29.13 20.35
C GLN A 424 -10.92 -28.55 21.21
N ASN A 425 -10.85 -28.71 22.53
CA ASN A 425 -11.78 -28.13 23.52
C ASN A 425 -13.27 -28.32 23.17
N GLY A 426 -13.66 -29.51 22.74
CA GLY A 426 -15.06 -29.84 22.37
C GLY A 426 -15.55 -29.19 21.10
N ARG A 427 -14.70 -28.54 20.28
CA ARG A 427 -15.03 -28.02 18.96
C ARG A 427 -15.12 -29.15 17.93
N SER A 428 -16.03 -29.01 16.98
CA SER A 428 -16.07 -29.91 15.82
C SER A 428 -14.87 -29.65 14.91
N MET A 429 -14.34 -30.72 14.30
CA MET A 429 -13.17 -30.62 13.43
C MET A 429 -13.45 -31.35 12.10
N VAL A 430 -13.21 -30.66 10.98
CA VAL A 430 -13.28 -31.24 9.64
C VAL A 430 -11.90 -31.15 9.00
N ILE A 431 -11.29 -32.29 8.74
CA ILE A 431 -9.93 -32.41 8.22
C ILE A 431 -10.00 -32.94 6.78
N ALA A 432 -9.56 -32.20 5.79
CA ALA A 432 -9.30 -32.73 4.47
C ALA A 432 -7.86 -33.21 4.41
N SER A 433 -7.66 -34.49 4.08
CA SER A 433 -6.32 -35.10 3.98
C SER A 433 -6.27 -36.05 2.79
N HIS A 434 -5.07 -36.18 2.23
CA HIS A 434 -4.77 -37.19 1.18
C HIS A 434 -4.22 -38.51 1.72
N ILE A 435 -4.06 -38.63 3.03
CA ILE A 435 -3.48 -39.83 3.72
C ILE A 435 -4.54 -40.52 4.55
#